data_9386d693f080f59bf4636848bccb5364
#
_entry.id   9386d693f080f59bf4636848bccb5364
#
_cell.length_a   1.000
_cell.length_b   1.000
_cell.length_c   1.000
_cell.angle_alpha   90.00
_cell.angle_beta   90.00
_cell.angle_gamma   90.00
#
_symmetry.space_group_name_H-M   'P 1'
#
loop_
_entity.id
_entity.type
_entity.pdbx_description
1 polymer ?
#
loop_
_entity_poly.entity_id
_entity_poly.type
_entity_poly.pdbx_seq_one_letter_code
_entity_poly.pdbx_strand_id
1 'polypeptide(L)'
;KDVTSEDDEYISVQCPNGNGHKITRSLLSAITAELVLNVSDVPHNFMRHTDVLDFPGARNREPRNLKDHFKTFEEDGNKIHEYLIRGKVAYLFQKYVNSQDINAMLLCIKHSNMEAVGLTTVVERWIQNSIGQNAEARTGQNNSFFFVMTFFDQHLVDTAANENETDRFTRRIYSSLLEKFGTLPDSWPLAWSKSNKKSLPFDNCYWLRNPGVAQSYFTRANGIEELTSTEVENKRILQIQNMNSKTPQVAKHFKKPDEAWQAVMKENDGGVSYILSELSKVCKPEIKIEQLDNLAKSFSKELSGVLTEYYIPSDITERKAVLNEKLLRLEQEIIAISDQNRFANFLEEFYTTEARLIEWAGNKRSTHVAEVISGVCSDWSEVVKSRSKTTEKNFPISRSSIEFITNEMANGFKVHKLENNIIQKTNFLDGMDRHKKPLSLKIAALMINDFISATEELPEQDPNSIKLNSARENVAKNFATRWFSNFKKLANKNMQNLDGTIVNPQLNEKIGDIVKGLE
;
A
#
# COMPACT_ATOMS: atom_id res chain seq x y z
N LYS A 1 -23.56 27.35 -12.85
CA LYS A 1 -24.89 27.80 -13.28
C LYS A 1 -25.86 27.38 -12.19
N ASP A 2 -26.71 28.29 -11.73
CA ASP A 2 -27.75 28.01 -10.75
C ASP A 2 -28.67 26.91 -11.28
N VAL A 3 -29.06 25.99 -10.41
CA VAL A 3 -29.97 24.88 -10.72
C VAL A 3 -31.38 25.39 -11.17
N THR A 4 -31.61 26.69 -11.08
CA THR A 4 -32.86 27.36 -11.32
C THR A 4 -32.78 28.44 -12.43
N SER A 5 -31.73 28.41 -13.29
CA SER A 5 -31.66 29.40 -14.37
C SER A 5 -32.78 29.16 -15.41
N GLU A 6 -33.51 30.20 -15.79
CA GLU A 6 -34.60 30.15 -16.77
C GLU A 6 -34.16 29.64 -18.16
N ASP A 7 -32.86 29.60 -18.44
CA ASP A 7 -32.25 29.12 -19.69
C ASP A 7 -31.86 27.62 -19.67
N ASP A 8 -32.26 26.86 -18.65
CA ASP A 8 -31.85 25.43 -18.54
C ASP A 8 -32.76 24.56 -19.40
N GLU A 9 -32.14 23.78 -20.29
CA GLU A 9 -32.84 22.88 -21.21
C GLU A 9 -33.51 21.74 -20.45
N TYR A 10 -34.79 21.46 -20.70
CA TYR A 10 -35.50 20.33 -20.11
C TYR A 10 -35.30 19.07 -20.93
N ILE A 11 -34.91 18.00 -20.23
CA ILE A 11 -34.74 16.68 -20.81
C ILE A 11 -35.87 15.78 -20.32
N SER A 12 -36.52 15.04 -21.24
CA SER A 12 -37.51 14.04 -20.88
C SER A 12 -36.82 12.75 -20.42
N VAL A 13 -37.12 12.31 -19.20
CA VAL A 13 -36.55 11.10 -18.58
C VAL A 13 -37.72 10.14 -18.32
N GLN A 14 -37.53 8.88 -18.67
CA GLN A 14 -38.49 7.83 -18.35
C GLN A 14 -37.99 7.02 -17.15
N CYS A 15 -38.83 6.90 -16.13
CA CYS A 15 -38.51 6.07 -14.97
C CYS A 15 -38.82 4.59 -15.24
N PRO A 16 -38.21 3.64 -14.47
CA PRO A 16 -38.46 2.20 -14.63
C PRO A 16 -39.93 1.79 -14.48
N ASN A 17 -40.73 2.59 -13.75
CA ASN A 17 -42.17 2.41 -13.59
C ASN A 17 -43.01 2.88 -14.81
N GLY A 18 -42.36 3.34 -15.88
CA GLY A 18 -42.98 3.84 -17.11
C GLY A 18 -43.40 5.31 -17.08
N ASN A 19 -43.30 6.00 -15.96
CA ASN A 19 -43.65 7.42 -15.87
C ASN A 19 -42.55 8.30 -16.48
N GLY A 20 -42.97 9.24 -17.32
CA GLY A 20 -42.10 10.25 -17.91
C GLY A 20 -42.07 11.54 -17.08
N HIS A 21 -40.88 12.06 -16.84
CA HIS A 21 -40.67 13.32 -16.15
C HIS A 21 -39.81 14.27 -16.98
N LYS A 22 -40.08 15.58 -16.90
CA LYS A 22 -39.20 16.60 -17.46
C LYS A 22 -38.30 17.13 -16.34
N ILE A 23 -37.03 17.02 -16.53
CA ILE A 23 -36.00 17.42 -15.56
C ILE A 23 -35.04 18.37 -16.26
N THR A 24 -34.59 19.41 -15.57
CA THR A 24 -33.58 20.31 -16.13
C THR A 24 -32.26 19.59 -16.34
N ARG A 25 -31.53 19.94 -17.37
CA ARG A 25 -30.23 19.35 -17.70
C ARG A 25 -29.25 19.43 -16.53
N SER A 26 -29.22 20.56 -15.83
CA SER A 26 -28.39 20.79 -14.64
C SER A 26 -28.75 19.82 -13.51
N LEU A 27 -30.05 19.69 -13.22
CA LEU A 27 -30.52 18.77 -12.16
C LEU A 27 -30.26 17.31 -12.55
N LEU A 28 -30.52 16.92 -13.79
CA LEU A 28 -30.22 15.59 -14.29
C LEU A 28 -28.74 15.28 -14.14
N SER A 29 -27.85 16.20 -14.54
CA SER A 29 -26.41 16.05 -14.37
C SER A 29 -26.00 15.91 -12.90
N ALA A 30 -26.64 16.63 -11.99
CA ALA A 30 -26.36 16.57 -10.57
C ALA A 30 -26.75 15.22 -9.94
N ILE A 31 -27.92 14.67 -10.31
CA ILE A 31 -28.44 13.42 -9.74
C ILE A 31 -27.94 12.16 -10.45
N THR A 32 -27.46 12.27 -11.72
CA THR A 32 -26.95 11.13 -12.48
C THR A 32 -25.66 10.62 -11.84
N ALA A 33 -25.67 9.41 -11.34
CA ALA A 33 -24.49 8.75 -10.79
C ALA A 33 -23.61 8.21 -11.93
N GLU A 34 -24.22 7.59 -12.92
CA GLU A 34 -23.56 6.87 -14.00
C GLU A 34 -24.39 7.00 -15.28
N LEU A 35 -23.71 7.15 -16.42
CA LEU A 35 -24.31 7.16 -17.75
C LEU A 35 -23.83 5.91 -18.50
N VAL A 36 -24.76 5.05 -18.85
CA VAL A 36 -24.48 3.83 -19.62
C VAL A 36 -24.87 4.05 -21.07
N LEU A 37 -23.93 3.90 -21.98
CA LEU A 37 -24.13 4.01 -23.41
C LEU A 37 -23.97 2.62 -24.05
N ASN A 38 -25.01 2.15 -24.70
CA ASN A 38 -24.94 0.90 -25.45
C ASN A 38 -24.36 1.15 -26.84
N VAL A 39 -23.29 0.43 -27.18
CA VAL A 39 -22.66 0.46 -28.49
C VAL A 39 -23.08 -0.78 -29.28
N SER A 40 -23.83 -0.56 -30.36
CA SER A 40 -24.35 -1.67 -31.20
C SER A 40 -23.30 -2.23 -32.15
N ASP A 41 -22.41 -1.39 -32.64
CA ASP A 41 -21.33 -1.76 -33.56
C ASP A 41 -19.99 -1.76 -32.82
N VAL A 42 -19.50 -2.95 -32.51
CA VAL A 42 -18.33 -3.14 -31.65
C VAL A 42 -17.11 -3.37 -32.53
N PRO A 43 -16.16 -2.42 -32.61
CA PRO A 43 -15.01 -2.50 -33.52
C PRO A 43 -14.00 -3.58 -33.13
N HIS A 44 -14.00 -4.05 -31.89
CA HIS A 44 -13.07 -5.05 -31.39
C HIS A 44 -13.78 -6.17 -30.61
N ASN A 45 -13.43 -7.42 -30.89
CA ASN A 45 -14.10 -8.59 -30.31
C ASN A 45 -14.10 -8.62 -28.77
N PHE A 46 -13.03 -8.15 -28.11
CA PHE A 46 -12.98 -8.14 -26.64
C PHE A 46 -14.05 -7.23 -26.01
N MET A 47 -14.52 -6.19 -26.71
CA MET A 47 -15.57 -5.29 -26.25
C MET A 47 -16.94 -5.97 -26.16
N ARG A 48 -17.10 -7.19 -26.70
CA ARG A 48 -18.32 -7.99 -26.53
C ARG A 48 -18.42 -8.60 -25.13
N HIS A 49 -17.32 -8.62 -24.38
CA HIS A 49 -17.19 -9.24 -23.06
C HIS A 49 -16.64 -8.26 -22.01
N THR A 50 -16.43 -6.99 -22.40
CA THR A 50 -15.78 -6.00 -21.55
C THR A 50 -16.47 -4.65 -21.71
N ASP A 51 -16.96 -4.12 -20.62
CA ASP A 51 -17.45 -2.74 -20.55
C ASP A 51 -16.26 -1.77 -20.40
N VAL A 52 -16.36 -0.59 -21.01
CA VAL A 52 -15.36 0.45 -20.88
C VAL A 52 -15.90 1.52 -19.94
N LEU A 53 -15.22 1.72 -18.83
CA LEU A 53 -15.54 2.73 -17.84
C LEU A 53 -14.63 3.94 -18.01
N ASP A 54 -15.20 5.12 -18.21
CA ASP A 54 -14.46 6.39 -18.18
C ASP A 54 -14.71 7.10 -16.85
N PHE A 55 -13.66 7.26 -16.07
CA PHE A 55 -13.69 8.07 -14.87
C PHE A 55 -13.09 9.44 -15.18
N PRO A 56 -13.94 10.49 -15.30
CA PRO A 56 -13.46 11.84 -15.60
C PRO A 56 -12.44 12.27 -14.55
N GLY A 57 -11.23 12.42 -14.97
CA GLY A 57 -9.99 12.77 -14.30
C GLY A 57 -10.02 12.82 -12.77
N ALA A 58 -9.18 12.03 -12.14
CA ALA A 58 -8.84 12.20 -10.72
C ALA A 58 -8.20 13.60 -10.54
N ARG A 59 -9.05 14.62 -10.51
CA ARG A 59 -8.64 16.03 -10.35
C ARG A 59 -8.08 16.22 -8.95
N ASN A 60 -7.12 17.11 -8.83
CA ASN A 60 -6.45 17.54 -7.62
C ASN A 60 -7.32 17.48 -6.38
N ARG A 61 -6.90 16.64 -5.43
CA ARG A 61 -7.36 16.73 -4.06
C ARG A 61 -6.42 17.69 -3.33
N GLU A 62 -6.64 19.00 -3.50
CA GLU A 62 -6.01 19.95 -2.59
C GLU A 62 -6.55 19.69 -1.18
N PRO A 63 -5.68 19.47 -0.19
CA PRO A 63 -6.11 19.42 1.20
C PRO A 63 -6.57 20.84 1.60
N ARG A 64 -7.87 21.10 1.49
CA ARG A 64 -8.46 22.37 1.90
C ARG A 64 -9.24 22.16 3.19
N ASN A 65 -9.06 23.07 4.13
CA ASN A 65 -9.89 23.12 5.31
C ASN A 65 -11.32 23.51 4.91
N LEU A 66 -12.25 22.58 4.97
CA LEU A 66 -13.64 22.79 4.59
C LEU A 66 -14.28 23.99 5.34
N LYS A 67 -13.93 24.21 6.61
CA LYS A 67 -14.46 25.34 7.40
C LYS A 67 -14.05 26.69 6.81
N ASP A 68 -12.81 26.82 6.34
CA ASP A 68 -12.33 28.10 5.78
C ASP A 68 -12.83 28.30 4.35
N HIS A 69 -13.08 27.21 3.64
CA HIS A 69 -13.58 27.25 2.28
C HIS A 69 -15.09 27.56 2.21
N PHE A 70 -15.86 27.12 3.21
CA PHE A 70 -17.28 27.41 3.32
C PHE A 70 -17.63 28.74 3.99
N LYS A 71 -16.66 29.46 4.57
CA LYS A 71 -16.89 30.82 5.09
C LYS A 71 -17.20 31.84 4.01
N THR A 72 -16.80 31.56 2.76
CA THR A 72 -17.07 32.42 1.58
C THR A 72 -18.27 31.95 0.77
N PHE A 73 -19.23 31.29 1.42
CA PHE A 73 -20.34 30.57 0.79
C PHE A 73 -21.34 31.44 0.05
N GLU A 74 -21.48 32.71 0.44
CA GLU A 74 -22.43 33.62 -0.15
C GLU A 74 -22.04 34.12 -1.57
N GLU A 75 -20.75 33.95 -1.96
CA GLU A 75 -20.23 34.46 -3.23
C GLU A 75 -20.00 33.41 -4.33
N ASP A 76 -20.01 32.09 -4.02
CA ASP A 76 -19.50 31.08 -4.94
C ASP A 76 -20.27 29.73 -4.91
N GLY A 77 -21.50 29.72 -5.41
CA GLY A 77 -22.29 28.47 -5.59
C GLY A 77 -21.58 27.40 -6.43
N ASN A 78 -20.56 27.77 -7.22
CA ASN A 78 -19.75 26.88 -8.05
C ASN A 78 -18.90 25.88 -7.24
N LYS A 79 -18.55 26.17 -5.99
CA LYS A 79 -17.67 25.32 -5.17
C LYS A 79 -18.33 24.02 -4.71
N ILE A 80 -19.62 24.06 -4.35
CA ILE A 80 -20.37 22.84 -3.96
C ILE A 80 -20.46 21.89 -5.14
N HIS A 81 -20.76 22.43 -6.33
CA HIS A 81 -20.85 21.64 -7.55
C HIS A 81 -19.53 20.88 -7.84
N GLU A 82 -18.39 21.54 -7.71
CA GLU A 82 -17.10 20.89 -7.85
C GLU A 82 -16.87 19.77 -6.82
N TYR A 83 -17.22 19.98 -5.56
CA TYR A 83 -17.09 18.95 -4.53
C TYR A 83 -18.02 17.77 -4.77
N LEU A 84 -19.26 18.05 -5.20
CA LEU A 84 -20.23 17.00 -5.52
C LEU A 84 -19.73 16.11 -6.66
N ILE A 85 -19.26 16.71 -7.77
CA ILE A 85 -18.72 15.96 -8.91
C ILE A 85 -17.49 15.17 -8.49
N ARG A 86 -16.56 15.76 -7.77
CA ARG A 86 -15.35 15.07 -7.27
C ARG A 86 -15.71 13.91 -6.33
N GLY A 87 -16.66 14.14 -5.44
CA GLY A 87 -17.16 13.11 -4.52
C GLY A 87 -17.83 11.95 -5.26
N LYS A 88 -18.64 12.24 -6.26
CA LYS A 88 -19.29 11.22 -7.11
C LYS A 88 -18.26 10.35 -7.83
N VAL A 89 -17.28 10.96 -8.49
CA VAL A 89 -16.22 10.22 -9.22
C VAL A 89 -15.40 9.37 -8.26
N ALA A 90 -15.02 9.92 -7.10
CA ALA A 90 -14.26 9.16 -6.10
C ALA A 90 -15.08 8.00 -5.51
N TYR A 91 -16.37 8.21 -5.26
CA TYR A 91 -17.28 7.19 -4.77
C TYR A 91 -17.47 6.06 -5.79
N LEU A 92 -17.75 6.40 -7.04
CA LEU A 92 -17.93 5.41 -8.11
C LEU A 92 -16.67 4.60 -8.33
N PHE A 93 -15.52 5.26 -8.43
CA PHE A 93 -14.24 4.57 -8.57
C PHE A 93 -14.01 3.60 -7.40
N GLN A 94 -14.21 4.06 -6.16
CA GLN A 94 -14.05 3.22 -4.98
C GLN A 94 -15.05 2.04 -4.96
N LYS A 95 -16.29 2.26 -5.40
CA LYS A 95 -17.31 1.21 -5.55
C LYS A 95 -16.83 0.13 -6.51
N TYR A 96 -16.40 0.50 -7.71
CA TYR A 96 -15.92 -0.44 -8.72
C TYR A 96 -14.63 -1.17 -8.30
N VAL A 97 -13.72 -0.48 -7.60
CA VAL A 97 -12.51 -1.11 -7.04
C VAL A 97 -12.87 -2.12 -5.95
N ASN A 98 -13.77 -1.76 -5.05
CA ASN A 98 -14.17 -2.65 -3.94
C ASN A 98 -14.96 -3.87 -4.41
N SER A 99 -15.83 -3.71 -5.43
CA SER A 99 -16.55 -4.82 -6.04
C SER A 99 -15.69 -5.63 -7.03
N GLN A 100 -14.43 -5.20 -7.24
CA GLN A 100 -13.50 -5.80 -8.19
C GLN A 100 -14.04 -5.90 -9.63
N ASP A 101 -14.82 -4.90 -10.03
CA ASP A 101 -15.39 -4.84 -11.37
C ASP A 101 -14.41 -4.24 -12.40
N ILE A 102 -13.30 -3.61 -11.94
CA ILE A 102 -12.24 -3.12 -12.81
C ILE A 102 -11.21 -4.23 -13.04
N ASN A 103 -11.32 -4.93 -14.16
CA ASN A 103 -10.44 -6.05 -14.51
C ASN A 103 -9.12 -5.60 -15.15
N ALA A 104 -9.15 -4.49 -15.88
CA ALA A 104 -7.95 -3.85 -16.45
C ALA A 104 -8.04 -2.35 -16.24
N MET A 105 -6.90 -1.70 -16.04
CA MET A 105 -6.82 -0.26 -15.86
C MET A 105 -5.88 0.36 -16.88
N LEU A 106 -6.39 1.35 -17.64
CA LEU A 106 -5.58 2.24 -18.47
C LEU A 106 -5.41 3.57 -17.74
N LEU A 107 -4.23 3.82 -17.22
CA LEU A 107 -3.89 5.10 -16.60
C LEU A 107 -3.31 6.04 -17.64
N CYS A 108 -4.14 6.98 -18.12
CA CYS A 108 -3.76 7.98 -19.11
C CYS A 108 -3.19 9.23 -18.44
N ILE A 109 -1.90 9.51 -18.63
CA ILE A 109 -1.21 10.66 -18.02
C ILE A 109 -0.70 11.62 -19.09
N LYS A 110 -1.11 12.88 -18.98
CA LYS A 110 -0.58 13.98 -19.79
C LYS A 110 0.66 14.60 -19.13
N HIS A 111 1.42 15.40 -19.91
CA HIS A 111 2.67 16.01 -19.45
C HIS A 111 2.53 16.93 -18.21
N SER A 112 1.40 17.63 -18.10
CA SER A 112 1.13 18.63 -17.07
C SER A 112 0.34 18.13 -15.86
N ASN A 113 0.05 16.82 -15.76
CA ASN A 113 -0.68 16.28 -14.60
C ASN A 113 0.23 16.12 -13.37
N MET A 114 0.89 17.21 -12.98
CA MET A 114 1.79 17.22 -11.82
C MET A 114 1.07 17.16 -10.47
N GLU A 115 -0.26 17.29 -10.42
CA GLU A 115 -0.96 17.70 -9.20
C GLU A 115 -2.06 16.73 -8.70
N ALA A 116 -2.15 15.50 -9.20
CA ALA A 116 -3.17 14.56 -8.71
C ALA A 116 -2.77 13.96 -7.35
N VAL A 117 -2.88 14.77 -6.30
CA VAL A 117 -2.72 14.31 -4.91
C VAL A 117 -3.73 13.18 -4.64
N GLY A 118 -3.24 12.01 -4.23
CA GLY A 118 -4.05 10.83 -3.91
C GLY A 118 -4.27 9.85 -5.08
N LEU A 119 -3.88 10.18 -6.32
CA LEU A 119 -3.93 9.23 -7.44
C LEU A 119 -2.97 8.05 -7.19
N THR A 120 -1.79 8.33 -6.64
CA THR A 120 -0.79 7.30 -6.29
C THR A 120 -1.36 6.23 -5.37
N THR A 121 -2.00 6.63 -4.29
CA THR A 121 -2.60 5.71 -3.31
C THR A 121 -3.73 4.87 -3.94
N VAL A 122 -4.51 5.46 -4.83
CA VAL A 122 -5.63 4.80 -5.48
C VAL A 122 -5.14 3.75 -6.47
N VAL A 123 -4.17 4.09 -7.31
CA VAL A 123 -3.54 3.18 -8.28
C VAL A 123 -2.81 2.05 -7.56
N GLU A 124 -2.04 2.37 -6.53
CA GLU A 124 -1.30 1.38 -5.75
C GLU A 124 -2.24 0.37 -5.09
N ARG A 125 -3.32 0.84 -4.47
CA ARG A 125 -4.35 -0.03 -3.87
C ARG A 125 -5.00 -0.93 -4.92
N TRP A 126 -5.30 -0.40 -6.12
CA TRP A 126 -5.87 -1.22 -7.18
C TRP A 126 -4.88 -2.29 -7.65
N ILE A 127 -3.60 -1.97 -7.86
CA ILE A 127 -2.55 -2.93 -8.21
C ILE A 127 -2.45 -4.03 -7.15
N GLN A 128 -2.42 -3.64 -5.87
CA GLN A 128 -2.33 -4.58 -4.75
C GLN A 128 -3.51 -5.55 -4.68
N ASN A 129 -4.72 -5.04 -4.92
CA ASN A 129 -5.94 -5.85 -4.82
C ASN A 129 -6.21 -6.69 -6.07
N SER A 130 -5.84 -6.22 -7.26
CA SER A 130 -6.22 -6.84 -8.53
C SER A 130 -5.11 -7.69 -9.15
N ILE A 131 -3.83 -7.37 -8.88
CA ILE A 131 -2.69 -8.06 -9.50
C ILE A 131 -1.82 -8.74 -8.44
N GLY A 132 -1.51 -8.06 -7.33
CA GLY A 132 -0.73 -8.65 -6.25
C GLY A 132 -0.10 -7.60 -5.34
N GLN A 133 0.00 -7.92 -4.05
CA GLN A 133 0.43 -6.99 -3.01
C GLN A 133 1.91 -6.60 -3.12
N ASN A 134 2.76 -7.50 -3.62
CA ASN A 134 4.20 -7.29 -3.72
C ASN A 134 4.76 -7.90 -5.02
N ALA A 135 6.05 -7.73 -5.26
CA ALA A 135 6.70 -8.19 -6.49
C ALA A 135 6.64 -9.72 -6.66
N GLU A 136 6.68 -10.47 -5.57
CA GLU A 136 6.53 -11.94 -5.57
C GLU A 136 5.13 -12.35 -6.03
N ALA A 137 4.10 -11.74 -5.44
CA ALA A 137 2.71 -12.04 -5.76
C ALA A 137 2.35 -11.66 -7.21
N ARG A 138 3.00 -10.62 -7.77
CA ARG A 138 2.81 -10.20 -9.17
C ARG A 138 3.58 -11.04 -10.17
N THR A 139 4.56 -11.84 -9.71
CA THR A 139 5.38 -12.67 -10.59
C THR A 139 4.54 -13.75 -11.27
N GLY A 140 4.56 -13.79 -12.60
CA GLY A 140 3.77 -14.73 -13.40
C GLY A 140 2.31 -14.37 -13.61
N GLN A 141 1.84 -13.26 -13.00
CA GLN A 141 0.48 -12.78 -13.20
C GLN A 141 0.32 -12.02 -14.53
N ASN A 142 -0.89 -12.04 -15.08
CA ASN A 142 -1.23 -11.22 -16.23
C ASN A 142 -1.18 -9.74 -15.85
N ASN A 143 -0.41 -8.94 -16.61
CA ASN A 143 -0.31 -7.51 -16.36
C ASN A 143 -1.51 -6.79 -16.99
N SER A 144 -2.53 -6.52 -16.19
CA SER A 144 -3.74 -5.79 -16.57
C SER A 144 -3.68 -4.29 -16.27
N PHE A 145 -2.51 -3.78 -15.88
CA PHE A 145 -2.27 -2.35 -15.68
C PHE A 145 -1.49 -1.76 -16.85
N PHE A 146 -2.05 -0.76 -17.51
CA PHE A 146 -1.51 -0.09 -18.69
C PHE A 146 -1.20 1.36 -18.34
N PHE A 147 0.07 1.74 -18.43
CA PHE A 147 0.48 3.12 -18.19
C PHE A 147 0.65 3.86 -19.52
N VAL A 148 -0.33 4.71 -19.85
CA VAL A 148 -0.42 5.37 -21.15
C VAL A 148 0.02 6.82 -21.02
N MET A 149 1.15 7.16 -21.63
CA MET A 149 1.65 8.54 -21.70
C MET A 149 1.08 9.24 -22.93
N THR A 150 0.06 10.06 -22.70
CA THR A 150 -0.66 10.80 -23.74
C THR A 150 0.11 12.04 -24.17
N PHE A 151 -0.36 12.71 -25.25
CA PHE A 151 0.27 13.91 -25.82
C PHE A 151 1.71 13.68 -26.28
N PHE A 152 1.97 12.52 -26.89
CA PHE A 152 3.28 12.23 -27.47
C PHE A 152 3.70 13.26 -28.54
N ASP A 153 2.74 13.93 -29.15
CA ASP A 153 2.93 15.04 -30.09
C ASP A 153 3.92 16.10 -29.59
N GLN A 154 3.91 16.38 -28.29
CA GLN A 154 4.80 17.37 -27.67
C GLN A 154 6.28 16.99 -27.76
N HIS A 155 6.59 15.69 -27.96
CA HIS A 155 7.95 15.22 -28.14
C HIS A 155 8.42 15.31 -29.61
N LEU A 156 7.49 15.54 -30.53
CA LEU A 156 7.78 15.73 -31.94
C LEU A 156 8.01 17.20 -32.30
N VAL A 157 7.52 18.14 -31.46
CA VAL A 157 7.65 19.57 -31.70
C VAL A 157 9.01 20.05 -31.21
N ASP A 158 9.74 20.78 -32.04
CA ASP A 158 10.97 21.48 -31.66
C ASP A 158 10.58 22.79 -30.94
N THR A 159 10.68 22.78 -29.65
CA THR A 159 10.60 23.99 -28.80
C THR A 159 12.01 24.41 -28.39
N ALA A 160 12.22 25.69 -28.03
CA ALA A 160 13.50 26.16 -27.50
C ALA A 160 14.00 25.34 -26.30
N ALA A 161 13.09 24.69 -25.57
CA ALA A 161 13.40 23.73 -24.51
C ALA A 161 13.80 22.34 -25.02
N ASN A 162 13.47 21.97 -26.26
CA ASN A 162 13.69 20.64 -26.84
C ASN A 162 14.86 20.59 -27.84
N GLU A 163 15.41 21.72 -28.28
CA GLU A 163 16.41 21.75 -29.36
C GLU A 163 17.73 21.03 -29.05
N ASN A 164 18.09 20.92 -27.78
CA ASN A 164 19.33 20.28 -27.34
C ASN A 164 19.14 19.07 -26.41
N GLU A 165 17.94 18.49 -26.34
CA GLU A 165 17.64 17.56 -25.28
C GLU A 165 17.71 16.10 -25.73
N THR A 166 18.86 15.48 -25.44
CA THR A 166 18.99 14.01 -25.44
C THR A 166 18.12 13.33 -24.39
N ASP A 167 17.64 14.05 -23.38
CA ASP A 167 16.95 13.50 -22.20
C ASP A 167 15.44 13.67 -22.17
N ARG A 168 14.81 14.15 -23.26
CA ARG A 168 13.34 14.41 -23.28
C ARG A 168 12.49 13.20 -22.84
N PHE A 169 12.86 12.01 -23.27
CA PHE A 169 12.15 10.78 -22.91
C PHE A 169 12.45 10.33 -21.48
N THR A 170 13.68 10.49 -21.02
CA THR A 170 14.06 10.26 -19.61
C THR A 170 13.22 11.14 -18.70
N ARG A 171 13.14 12.45 -18.98
CA ARG A 171 12.35 13.38 -18.19
C ARG A 171 10.86 13.04 -18.21
N ARG A 172 10.34 12.66 -19.39
CA ARG A 172 8.93 12.28 -19.51
C ARG A 172 8.58 11.09 -18.61
N ILE A 173 9.38 10.03 -18.66
CA ILE A 173 9.16 8.84 -17.85
C ILE A 173 9.39 9.16 -16.37
N TYR A 174 10.44 9.93 -16.06
CA TYR A 174 10.71 10.32 -14.69
C TYR A 174 9.54 11.12 -14.09
N SER A 175 9.13 12.22 -14.72
CA SER A 175 8.06 13.09 -14.20
C SER A 175 6.69 12.42 -14.15
N SER A 176 6.40 11.50 -15.08
CA SER A 176 5.08 10.86 -15.15
C SER A 176 4.97 9.60 -14.30
N LEU A 177 6.03 8.81 -14.22
CA LEU A 177 6.03 7.48 -13.59
C LEU A 177 6.87 7.46 -12.31
N LEU A 178 8.17 7.78 -12.43
CA LEU A 178 9.13 7.51 -11.35
C LEU A 178 9.02 8.51 -10.19
N GLU A 179 8.87 9.78 -10.48
CA GLU A 179 8.73 10.83 -9.45
C GLU A 179 7.47 10.64 -8.61
N LYS A 180 6.39 10.14 -9.22
CA LYS A 180 5.10 9.98 -8.54
C LYS A 180 4.94 8.63 -7.84
N PHE A 181 5.37 7.57 -8.51
CA PHE A 181 5.11 6.20 -8.08
C PHE A 181 6.39 5.44 -7.73
N GLY A 182 7.56 5.93 -8.12
CA GLY A 182 8.88 5.28 -7.96
C GLY A 182 9.72 5.83 -6.82
N THR A 183 9.10 6.38 -5.77
CA THR A 183 9.81 7.08 -4.67
C THR A 183 10.58 6.14 -3.73
N LEU A 184 10.21 4.88 -3.67
CA LEU A 184 10.87 3.85 -2.85
C LEU A 184 11.47 2.76 -3.74
N PRO A 185 12.58 2.12 -3.33
CA PRO A 185 13.25 1.08 -4.12
C PRO A 185 12.37 -0.14 -4.44
N ASP A 186 11.42 -0.46 -3.58
CA ASP A 186 10.45 -1.57 -3.68
C ASP A 186 9.10 -1.16 -4.26
N SER A 187 8.95 0.12 -4.65
CA SER A 187 7.74 0.62 -5.29
C SER A 187 7.49 -0.10 -6.63
N TRP A 188 6.22 -0.24 -6.99
CA TRP A 188 5.81 -1.04 -8.15
C TRP A 188 6.45 -0.65 -9.50
N PRO A 189 6.83 0.62 -9.80
CA PRO A 189 7.52 0.93 -11.05
C PRO A 189 8.94 0.36 -11.12
N LEU A 190 9.61 0.24 -9.97
CA LEU A 190 10.99 -0.24 -9.86
C LEU A 190 11.08 -1.73 -9.56
N ALA A 191 10.07 -2.28 -8.88
CA ALA A 191 9.99 -3.66 -8.44
C ALA A 191 8.61 -4.27 -8.77
N TRP A 192 8.31 -4.43 -10.07
CA TRP A 192 7.03 -5.00 -10.50
C TRP A 192 6.94 -6.49 -10.21
N SER A 193 7.95 -7.24 -10.62
CA SER A 193 8.00 -8.69 -10.46
C SER A 193 9.40 -9.15 -10.09
N LYS A 194 9.59 -10.44 -9.86
CA LYS A 194 10.90 -11.04 -9.57
C LYS A 194 11.27 -12.10 -10.59
N SER A 195 12.55 -12.10 -10.98
CA SER A 195 13.17 -13.17 -11.75
C SER A 195 14.54 -13.49 -11.16
N ASN A 196 14.79 -14.77 -10.83
CA ASN A 196 16.05 -15.21 -10.23
C ASN A 196 16.51 -14.34 -9.04
N LYS A 197 15.59 -14.01 -8.12
CA LYS A 197 15.81 -13.15 -6.94
C LYS A 197 16.11 -11.67 -7.27
N LYS A 198 16.07 -11.26 -8.54
CA LYS A 198 16.23 -9.86 -8.94
C LYS A 198 14.85 -9.24 -9.20
N SER A 199 14.66 -8.01 -8.74
CA SER A 199 13.48 -7.22 -9.07
C SER A 199 13.55 -6.78 -10.53
N LEU A 200 12.43 -6.96 -11.23
CA LEU A 200 12.21 -6.46 -12.59
C LEU A 200 11.32 -5.22 -12.52
N PRO A 201 11.63 -4.16 -13.26
CA PRO A 201 10.79 -2.98 -13.32
C PRO A 201 9.47 -3.25 -14.02
N PHE A 202 8.50 -2.36 -13.85
CA PHE A 202 7.28 -2.32 -14.62
C PHE A 202 7.58 -1.94 -16.08
N ASP A 203 7.11 -2.72 -17.03
CA ASP A 203 7.43 -2.58 -18.46
C ASP A 203 6.21 -2.39 -19.37
N ASN A 204 5.02 -2.18 -18.81
CA ASN A 204 3.77 -2.05 -19.55
C ASN A 204 3.37 -0.57 -19.79
N CYS A 205 4.33 0.22 -20.26
CA CYS A 205 4.15 1.62 -20.66
C CYS A 205 3.89 1.75 -22.17
N TYR A 206 3.10 2.76 -22.52
CA TYR A 206 2.68 3.03 -23.90
C TYR A 206 2.77 4.51 -24.22
N TRP A 207 3.15 4.82 -25.46
CA TRP A 207 3.03 6.14 -26.04
C TRP A 207 1.67 6.29 -26.74
N LEU A 208 1.03 7.44 -26.58
CA LEU A 208 -0.22 7.77 -27.26
C LEU A 208 -0.17 9.19 -27.81
N ARG A 209 -0.36 9.32 -29.13
CA ARG A 209 -0.47 10.58 -29.86
C ARG A 209 -1.92 10.85 -30.22
N ASN A 210 -2.29 12.12 -30.35
CA ASN A 210 -3.58 12.51 -30.94
C ASN A 210 -3.37 12.84 -32.44
N PRO A 211 -3.88 12.03 -33.37
CA PRO A 211 -3.71 12.27 -34.81
C PRO A 211 -4.25 13.62 -35.28
N GLY A 212 -5.08 14.30 -34.47
CA GLY A 212 -5.62 15.61 -34.81
C GLY A 212 -4.74 16.82 -34.46
N VAL A 213 -3.65 16.63 -33.72
CA VAL A 213 -2.89 17.72 -33.09
C VAL A 213 -1.49 17.91 -33.68
N ALA A 214 -0.81 16.86 -34.14
CA ALA A 214 0.57 16.93 -34.62
C ALA A 214 0.64 17.55 -36.04
N GLN A 215 0.87 18.83 -36.10
CA GLN A 215 0.94 19.57 -37.37
C GLN A 215 2.34 19.61 -37.99
N SER A 216 3.42 19.32 -37.26
CA SER A 216 4.79 19.50 -37.73
C SER A 216 5.23 18.42 -38.72
N TYR A 217 4.90 17.16 -38.45
CA TYR A 217 5.34 16.00 -39.23
C TYR A 217 4.19 15.29 -39.94
N PHE A 218 2.95 15.71 -39.66
CA PHE A 218 1.77 15.14 -40.23
C PHE A 218 0.92 16.26 -40.88
N THR A 219 0.57 16.04 -42.13
CA THR A 219 -0.43 16.89 -42.83
C THR A 219 -1.79 16.24 -42.68
N ARG A 220 -2.84 17.06 -42.68
CA ARG A 220 -4.22 16.58 -42.58
C ARG A 220 -5.04 17.13 -43.72
N ALA A 221 -5.46 16.24 -44.61
CA ALA A 221 -6.37 16.58 -45.71
C ALA A 221 -7.65 15.74 -45.59
N ASN A 222 -8.81 16.39 -45.61
CA ASN A 222 -10.12 15.74 -45.50
C ASN A 222 -10.30 14.84 -44.27
N GLY A 223 -9.67 15.17 -43.16
CA GLY A 223 -9.72 14.35 -41.94
C GLY A 223 -8.71 13.18 -41.89
N ILE A 224 -8.00 12.94 -42.99
CA ILE A 224 -6.97 11.89 -43.08
C ILE A 224 -5.60 12.52 -42.80
N GLU A 225 -4.84 11.88 -41.98
CA GLU A 225 -3.48 12.27 -41.61
C GLU A 225 -2.48 11.53 -42.50
N GLU A 226 -1.50 12.25 -43.02
CA GLU A 226 -0.40 11.72 -43.82
C GLU A 226 0.93 12.22 -43.27
N LEU A 227 1.92 11.34 -43.17
CA LEU A 227 3.26 11.71 -42.75
C LEU A 227 3.93 12.55 -43.84
N THR A 228 4.50 13.69 -43.45
CA THR A 228 5.24 14.54 -44.40
C THR A 228 6.45 13.80 -44.95
N SER A 229 6.68 13.95 -46.27
CA SER A 229 7.74 13.22 -47.00
C SER A 229 9.02 14.04 -47.19
N THR A 230 9.16 15.21 -46.57
CA THR A 230 10.35 16.03 -46.76
C THR A 230 11.59 15.35 -46.14
N GLU A 231 12.72 15.44 -46.84
CA GLU A 231 13.97 14.82 -46.38
C GLU A 231 14.44 15.35 -45.04
N VAL A 232 14.23 16.64 -44.78
CA VAL A 232 14.62 17.30 -43.54
C VAL A 232 13.82 16.75 -42.35
N GLU A 233 12.50 16.64 -42.50
CA GLU A 233 11.60 16.13 -41.47
C GLU A 233 11.84 14.65 -41.21
N ASN A 234 12.05 13.85 -42.24
CA ASN A 234 12.39 12.44 -42.09
C ASN A 234 13.72 12.26 -41.31
N LYS A 235 14.73 13.06 -41.60
CA LYS A 235 15.98 13.05 -40.83
C LYS A 235 15.73 13.40 -39.35
N ARG A 236 14.86 14.37 -39.10
CA ARG A 236 14.53 14.78 -37.73
C ARG A 236 13.76 13.70 -36.99
N ILE A 237 12.78 13.07 -37.61
CA ILE A 237 12.06 11.91 -37.04
C ILE A 237 13.03 10.80 -36.66
N LEU A 238 13.97 10.45 -37.53
CA LEU A 238 15.00 9.44 -37.24
C LEU A 238 15.90 9.84 -36.06
N GLN A 239 16.23 11.11 -35.92
CA GLN A 239 17.00 11.60 -34.76
C GLN A 239 16.19 11.41 -33.45
N ILE A 240 14.91 11.79 -33.44
CA ILE A 240 14.03 11.64 -32.28
C ILE A 240 13.82 10.15 -31.96
N GLN A 241 13.65 9.30 -32.96
CA GLN A 241 13.57 7.84 -32.80
C GLN A 241 14.84 7.27 -32.16
N ASN A 242 16.02 7.70 -32.62
CA ASN A 242 17.29 7.29 -32.04
C ASN A 242 17.46 7.76 -30.58
N MET A 243 16.95 8.94 -30.23
CA MET A 243 16.91 9.39 -28.84
C MET A 243 16.00 8.49 -28.00
N ASN A 244 14.80 8.16 -28.50
CA ASN A 244 13.87 7.28 -27.82
C ASN A 244 14.50 5.89 -27.55
N SER A 245 15.02 5.24 -28.58
CA SER A 245 15.59 3.88 -28.48
C SER A 245 16.85 3.81 -27.62
N LYS A 246 17.65 4.88 -27.52
CA LYS A 246 18.83 4.95 -26.67
C LYS A 246 18.53 5.33 -25.21
N THR A 247 17.30 5.70 -24.89
CA THR A 247 16.91 6.11 -23.53
C THR A 247 16.78 4.88 -22.61
N PRO A 248 17.60 4.73 -21.56
CA PRO A 248 17.57 3.56 -20.68
C PRO A 248 16.21 3.34 -20.00
N GLN A 249 15.48 4.40 -19.68
CA GLN A 249 14.14 4.32 -19.09
C GLN A 249 13.11 3.77 -20.07
N VAL A 250 13.23 4.09 -21.36
CA VAL A 250 12.37 3.50 -22.40
C VAL A 250 12.62 2.00 -22.47
N ALA A 251 13.89 1.58 -22.52
CA ALA A 251 14.24 0.16 -22.53
C ALA A 251 13.77 -0.61 -21.29
N LYS A 252 13.68 0.07 -20.13
CA LYS A 252 13.22 -0.54 -18.87
C LYS A 252 11.70 -0.62 -18.74
N HIS A 253 10.98 0.38 -19.22
CA HIS A 253 9.56 0.54 -18.94
C HIS A 253 8.62 0.24 -20.11
N PHE A 254 9.20 -0.02 -21.29
CA PHE A 254 8.46 -0.46 -22.47
C PHE A 254 8.86 -1.88 -22.84
N LYS A 255 7.88 -2.77 -22.88
CA LYS A 255 8.13 -4.18 -23.22
C LYS A 255 8.76 -4.36 -24.60
N LYS A 256 8.36 -3.51 -25.55
CA LYS A 256 8.82 -3.51 -26.93
C LYS A 256 8.96 -2.06 -27.42
N PRO A 257 10.07 -1.38 -27.14
CA PRO A 257 10.26 0.03 -27.45
C PRO A 257 10.07 0.39 -28.92
N ASP A 258 10.58 -0.43 -29.83
CA ASP A 258 10.51 -0.17 -31.27
C ASP A 258 9.08 -0.32 -31.82
N GLU A 259 8.33 -1.33 -31.35
CA GLU A 259 6.91 -1.47 -31.70
C GLU A 259 6.09 -0.30 -31.16
N ALA A 260 6.37 0.14 -29.93
CA ALA A 260 5.70 1.30 -29.33
C ALA A 260 5.97 2.58 -30.12
N TRP A 261 7.20 2.77 -30.62
CA TRP A 261 7.54 3.89 -31.50
C TRP A 261 6.78 3.81 -32.83
N GLN A 262 6.84 2.66 -33.52
CA GLN A 262 6.14 2.49 -34.79
C GLN A 262 4.63 2.69 -34.65
N ALA A 263 4.05 2.20 -33.56
CA ALA A 263 2.63 2.34 -33.28
C ALA A 263 2.22 3.81 -33.08
N VAL A 264 2.97 4.57 -32.29
CA VAL A 264 2.63 5.98 -32.03
C VAL A 264 2.82 6.87 -33.28
N MET A 265 3.75 6.49 -34.16
CA MET A 265 3.99 7.20 -35.43
C MET A 265 3.05 6.76 -36.56
N LYS A 266 2.23 5.73 -36.36
CA LYS A 266 1.28 5.26 -37.37
C LYS A 266 0.22 6.31 -37.64
N GLU A 267 0.04 6.60 -38.92
CA GLU A 267 -0.95 7.56 -39.44
C GLU A 267 -2.37 7.17 -39.01
N ASN A 268 -3.18 8.16 -38.67
CA ASN A 268 -4.58 8.02 -38.26
C ASN A 268 -4.83 7.10 -37.06
N ASP A 269 -3.79 6.63 -36.37
CA ASP A 269 -3.85 5.67 -35.26
C ASP A 269 -3.21 6.25 -33.98
N GLY A 270 -1.98 6.76 -34.10
CA GLY A 270 -1.27 7.38 -32.99
C GLY A 270 -0.98 6.44 -31.80
N GLY A 271 -0.98 5.12 -32.00
CA GLY A 271 -0.72 4.11 -30.98
C GLY A 271 -1.96 3.41 -30.41
N VAL A 272 -3.17 3.83 -30.84
CA VAL A 272 -4.43 3.26 -30.33
C VAL A 272 -4.54 1.78 -30.63
N SER A 273 -4.34 1.35 -31.88
CA SER A 273 -4.45 -0.06 -32.27
C SER A 273 -3.47 -0.96 -31.50
N TYR A 274 -2.27 -0.45 -31.20
CA TYR A 274 -1.29 -1.20 -30.42
C TYR A 274 -1.75 -1.42 -28.99
N ILE A 275 -2.23 -0.36 -28.32
CA ILE A 275 -2.80 -0.44 -26.97
C ILE A 275 -3.99 -1.40 -26.94
N LEU A 276 -4.91 -1.30 -27.90
CA LEU A 276 -6.07 -2.18 -27.99
C LEU A 276 -5.68 -3.64 -28.25
N SER A 277 -4.64 -3.89 -29.05
CA SER A 277 -4.13 -5.24 -29.27
C SER A 277 -3.56 -5.88 -28.00
N GLU A 278 -2.83 -5.11 -27.18
CA GLU A 278 -2.31 -5.57 -25.90
C GLU A 278 -3.44 -5.73 -24.86
N LEU A 279 -4.39 -4.78 -24.83
CA LEU A 279 -5.56 -4.84 -23.98
C LEU A 279 -6.43 -6.08 -24.26
N SER A 280 -6.60 -6.45 -25.52
CA SER A 280 -7.37 -7.63 -25.93
C SER A 280 -6.82 -8.95 -25.37
N LYS A 281 -5.53 -8.99 -25.01
CA LYS A 281 -4.89 -10.18 -24.41
C LYS A 281 -5.31 -10.39 -22.96
N VAL A 282 -5.66 -9.32 -22.27
CA VAL A 282 -6.07 -9.33 -20.86
C VAL A 282 -7.58 -9.16 -20.66
N CYS A 283 -8.30 -8.63 -21.65
CA CYS A 283 -9.76 -8.54 -21.62
C CYS A 283 -10.40 -9.81 -22.15
N LYS A 284 -10.36 -10.88 -21.35
CA LYS A 284 -10.96 -12.18 -21.64
C LYS A 284 -11.98 -12.52 -20.56
N PRO A 285 -12.99 -13.33 -20.88
CA PRO A 285 -13.99 -13.76 -19.88
C PRO A 285 -13.38 -14.44 -18.65
N GLU A 286 -12.26 -15.14 -18.84
CA GLU A 286 -11.57 -15.91 -17.80
C GLU A 286 -10.81 -15.02 -16.80
N ILE A 287 -10.47 -13.79 -17.16
CA ILE A 287 -9.65 -12.91 -16.30
C ILE A 287 -10.32 -12.61 -14.96
N LYS A 288 -11.64 -12.50 -14.94
CA LYS A 288 -12.41 -12.29 -13.70
C LYS A 288 -12.27 -13.49 -12.76
N ILE A 289 -12.27 -14.70 -13.32
CA ILE A 289 -12.11 -15.94 -12.57
C ILE A 289 -10.70 -16.01 -12.00
N GLU A 290 -9.66 -15.70 -12.82
CA GLU A 290 -8.27 -15.66 -12.37
C GLU A 290 -8.05 -14.63 -11.25
N GLN A 291 -8.65 -13.45 -11.35
CA GLN A 291 -8.59 -12.42 -10.32
C GLN A 291 -9.24 -12.86 -9.02
N LEU A 292 -10.43 -13.48 -9.11
CA LEU A 292 -11.14 -13.99 -7.93
C LEU A 292 -10.39 -15.16 -7.28
N ASP A 293 -9.78 -16.05 -8.06
CA ASP A 293 -8.94 -17.13 -7.56
C ASP A 293 -7.69 -16.60 -6.84
N ASN A 294 -7.02 -15.62 -7.43
CA ASN A 294 -5.87 -14.97 -6.80
C ASN A 294 -6.24 -14.27 -5.49
N LEU A 295 -7.39 -13.60 -5.48
CA LEU A 295 -7.92 -12.97 -4.26
C LEU A 295 -8.25 -14.03 -3.20
N ALA A 296 -8.94 -15.10 -3.59
CA ALA A 296 -9.28 -16.19 -2.68
C ALA A 296 -8.02 -16.83 -2.07
N LYS A 297 -7.01 -17.09 -2.89
CA LYS A 297 -5.69 -17.60 -2.42
C LYS A 297 -5.00 -16.61 -1.47
N SER A 298 -4.99 -15.31 -1.79
CA SER A 298 -4.41 -14.29 -0.93
C SER A 298 -5.16 -14.20 0.40
N PHE A 299 -6.48 -14.22 0.36
CA PHE A 299 -7.33 -14.20 1.55
C PHE A 299 -7.17 -15.47 2.39
N SER A 300 -7.13 -16.65 1.76
CA SER A 300 -6.89 -17.92 2.45
C SER A 300 -5.55 -17.90 3.18
N LYS A 301 -4.50 -17.40 2.53
CA LYS A 301 -3.17 -17.27 3.14
C LYS A 301 -3.15 -16.28 4.32
N GLU A 302 -3.81 -15.14 4.18
CA GLU A 302 -3.94 -14.17 5.26
C GLU A 302 -4.74 -14.74 6.44
N LEU A 303 -5.87 -15.38 6.13
CA LEU A 303 -6.73 -16.01 7.14
C LEU A 303 -6.03 -17.18 7.84
N SER A 304 -5.33 -18.03 7.09
CA SER A 304 -4.50 -19.11 7.68
C SER A 304 -3.44 -18.53 8.59
N GLY A 305 -2.74 -17.45 8.18
CA GLY A 305 -1.75 -16.78 9.02
C GLY A 305 -2.32 -16.26 10.33
N VAL A 306 -3.51 -15.64 10.29
CA VAL A 306 -4.20 -15.15 11.50
C VAL A 306 -4.67 -16.30 12.38
N LEU A 307 -5.29 -17.33 11.79
CA LEU A 307 -5.83 -18.46 12.55
C LEU A 307 -4.75 -19.35 13.15
N THR A 308 -3.61 -19.48 12.49
CA THR A 308 -2.46 -20.25 13.02
C THR A 308 -1.95 -19.70 14.35
N GLU A 309 -2.13 -18.41 14.61
CA GLU A 309 -1.76 -17.81 15.92
C GLU A 309 -2.64 -18.30 17.06
N TYR A 310 -3.87 -18.72 16.76
CA TYR A 310 -4.84 -19.24 17.73
C TYR A 310 -4.87 -20.77 17.77
N TYR A 311 -4.23 -21.44 16.82
CA TYR A 311 -4.14 -22.89 16.77
C TYR A 311 -2.93 -23.38 17.59
N ILE A 312 -3.18 -24.26 18.54
CA ILE A 312 -2.15 -24.90 19.33
C ILE A 312 -2.11 -26.40 18.93
N PRO A 313 -1.10 -26.83 18.15
CA PRO A 313 -0.96 -28.24 17.79
C PRO A 313 -0.88 -29.13 19.02
N SER A 314 -1.55 -30.26 18.99
CA SER A 314 -1.54 -31.23 20.10
C SER A 314 -0.20 -31.95 20.23
N ASP A 315 0.54 -32.05 19.12
CA ASP A 315 1.87 -32.67 19.10
C ASP A 315 2.99 -31.65 19.41
N ILE A 316 3.86 -31.99 20.35
CA ILE A 316 5.04 -31.19 20.73
C ILE A 316 5.98 -30.97 19.53
N THR A 317 6.09 -31.95 18.63
CA THR A 317 6.95 -31.87 17.44
C THR A 317 6.42 -30.85 16.44
N GLU A 318 5.11 -30.87 16.20
CA GLU A 318 4.43 -29.89 15.33
C GLU A 318 4.50 -28.49 15.93
N ARG A 319 4.30 -28.33 17.23
CA ARG A 319 4.48 -27.04 17.94
C ARG A 319 5.87 -26.48 17.80
N LYS A 320 6.90 -27.33 17.92
CA LYS A 320 8.30 -26.92 17.71
C LYS A 320 8.55 -26.49 16.27
N ALA A 321 7.98 -27.18 15.30
CA ALA A 321 8.12 -26.83 13.89
C ALA A 321 7.52 -25.46 13.61
N VAL A 322 6.29 -25.19 14.04
CA VAL A 322 5.60 -23.89 13.91
C VAL A 322 6.36 -22.76 14.61
N LEU A 323 6.85 -23.00 15.84
CA LEU A 323 7.65 -22.03 16.56
C LEU A 323 8.96 -21.71 15.84
N ASN A 324 9.65 -22.73 15.32
CA ASN A 324 10.91 -22.55 14.60
C ASN A 324 10.71 -21.75 13.29
N GLU A 325 9.62 -21.96 12.56
CA GLU A 325 9.30 -21.19 11.37
C GLU A 325 9.09 -19.70 11.70
N LYS A 326 8.29 -19.40 12.74
CA LYS A 326 8.09 -18.03 13.21
C LYS A 326 9.40 -17.37 13.67
N LEU A 327 10.24 -18.11 14.36
CA LEU A 327 11.56 -17.63 14.82
C LEU A 327 12.52 -17.36 13.65
N LEU A 328 12.56 -18.21 12.64
CA LEU A 328 13.40 -18.01 11.44
C LEU A 328 12.99 -16.74 10.67
N ARG A 329 11.69 -16.53 10.51
CA ARG A 329 11.18 -15.31 9.87
C ARG A 329 11.55 -14.07 10.68
N LEU A 330 11.31 -14.09 11.99
CA LEU A 330 11.64 -12.99 12.88
C LEU A 330 13.14 -12.69 12.88
N GLU A 331 14.00 -13.69 12.83
CA GLU A 331 15.46 -13.53 12.76
C GLU A 331 15.88 -12.71 11.54
N GLN A 332 15.33 -13.04 10.37
CA GLN A 332 15.60 -12.30 9.13
C GLN A 332 15.17 -10.84 9.21
N GLU A 333 13.99 -10.57 9.78
CA GLU A 333 13.46 -9.22 9.95
C GLU A 333 14.28 -8.41 10.96
N ILE A 334 14.72 -9.02 12.07
CA ILE A 334 15.60 -8.38 13.07
C ILE A 334 16.98 -8.05 12.47
N ILE A 335 17.54 -8.95 11.67
CA ILE A 335 18.79 -8.68 10.96
C ILE A 335 18.62 -7.45 10.04
N ALA A 336 17.52 -7.38 9.28
CA ALA A 336 17.25 -6.26 8.41
C ALA A 336 17.11 -4.92 9.17
N ILE A 337 16.49 -4.91 10.35
CA ILE A 337 16.41 -3.73 11.22
C ILE A 337 17.79 -3.37 11.78
N SER A 338 18.56 -4.37 12.19
CA SER A 338 19.90 -4.21 12.77
C SER A 338 20.91 -3.67 11.77
N ASP A 339 20.82 -4.08 10.50
CA ASP A 339 21.68 -3.59 9.41
C ASP A 339 21.44 -2.10 9.12
N GLN A 340 20.27 -1.58 9.49
CA GLN A 340 19.94 -0.15 9.46
C GLN A 340 20.38 0.60 10.73
N ASN A 341 21.00 -0.06 11.69
CA ASN A 341 21.35 0.47 13.03
C ASN A 341 20.12 1.01 13.82
N ARG A 342 18.92 0.47 13.58
CA ARG A 342 17.65 0.95 14.14
C ARG A 342 17.03 -0.01 15.16
N PHE A 343 17.74 -1.05 15.57
CA PHE A 343 17.18 -2.07 16.46
C PHE A 343 16.77 -1.52 17.83
N ALA A 344 17.55 -0.60 18.41
CA ALA A 344 17.19 0.04 19.68
C ALA A 344 15.86 0.83 19.56
N ASN A 345 15.72 1.62 18.49
CA ASN A 345 14.48 2.37 18.24
C ASN A 345 13.28 1.43 17.97
N PHE A 346 13.50 0.30 17.32
CA PHE A 346 12.47 -0.72 17.16
C PHE A 346 12.03 -1.30 18.52
N LEU A 347 12.97 -1.59 19.40
CA LEU A 347 12.65 -2.15 20.71
C LEU A 347 11.89 -1.14 21.61
N GLU A 348 12.14 0.15 21.44
CA GLU A 348 11.41 1.22 22.14
C GLU A 348 9.91 1.23 21.83
N GLU A 349 9.47 0.71 20.68
CA GLU A 349 8.05 0.58 20.35
C GLU A 349 7.29 -0.34 21.33
N PHE A 350 7.98 -1.25 21.98
CA PHE A 350 7.44 -2.16 22.97
C PHE A 350 7.52 -1.61 24.39
N TYR A 351 8.30 -0.57 24.63
CA TYR A 351 8.48 -0.02 25.95
C TYR A 351 7.24 0.72 26.45
N THR A 352 7.06 0.66 27.77
CA THR A 352 6.07 1.49 28.46
C THR A 352 6.75 2.66 29.17
N THR A 353 6.02 3.75 29.36
CA THR A 353 6.50 4.93 30.09
C THR A 353 5.71 5.14 31.37
N GLU A 354 6.34 5.77 32.37
CA GLU A 354 5.68 6.15 33.61
C GLU A 354 4.40 6.97 33.32
N ALA A 355 4.43 7.90 32.37
CA ALA A 355 3.29 8.72 31.99
C ALA A 355 2.10 7.87 31.50
N ARG A 356 2.35 6.84 30.69
CA ARG A 356 1.29 5.90 30.25
C ARG A 356 0.71 5.09 31.40
N LEU A 357 1.55 4.64 32.32
CA LEU A 357 1.07 3.90 33.49
C LEU A 357 0.22 4.78 34.39
N ILE A 358 0.56 6.05 34.54
CA ILE A 358 -0.24 7.04 35.28
C ILE A 358 -1.59 7.27 34.57
N GLU A 359 -1.60 7.39 33.25
CA GLU A 359 -2.83 7.53 32.47
C GLU A 359 -3.74 6.31 32.63
N TRP A 360 -3.19 5.10 32.53
CA TRP A 360 -3.96 3.87 32.77
C TRP A 360 -4.48 3.76 34.21
N ALA A 361 -3.65 4.12 35.17
CA ALA A 361 -4.07 4.15 36.60
C ALA A 361 -5.19 5.17 36.85
N GLY A 362 -5.16 6.32 36.17
CA GLY A 362 -6.19 7.35 36.27
C GLY A 362 -7.55 6.92 35.71
N ASN A 363 -7.55 6.10 34.68
CA ASN A 363 -8.77 5.56 34.07
C ASN A 363 -9.43 4.44 34.89
N LYS A 364 -8.65 3.75 35.71
CA LYS A 364 -9.16 2.71 36.62
C LYS A 364 -9.37 3.30 38.03
N ARG A 365 -10.59 3.28 38.52
CA ARG A 365 -10.98 3.82 39.84
C ARG A 365 -10.42 3.02 41.03
N SER A 366 -9.49 2.09 40.80
CA SER A 366 -8.88 1.27 41.83
C SER A 366 -7.87 2.05 42.67
N THR A 367 -7.94 1.85 43.97
CA THR A 367 -7.04 2.43 44.98
C THR A 367 -5.84 1.55 45.28
N HIS A 368 -5.88 0.26 44.92
CA HIS A 368 -4.83 -0.70 45.24
C HIS A 368 -3.80 -0.79 44.09
N VAL A 369 -2.52 -0.67 44.45
CA VAL A 369 -1.39 -0.73 43.52
C VAL A 369 -1.35 -2.07 42.76
N ALA A 370 -1.67 -3.17 43.45
CA ALA A 370 -1.70 -4.51 42.84
C ALA A 370 -2.70 -4.61 41.67
N GLU A 371 -3.92 -4.06 41.82
CA GLU A 371 -4.93 -4.08 40.75
C GLU A 371 -4.53 -3.20 39.57
N VAL A 372 -3.83 -2.10 39.83
CA VAL A 372 -3.31 -1.23 38.77
C VAL A 372 -2.22 -1.95 37.99
N ILE A 373 -1.28 -2.62 38.65
CA ILE A 373 -0.19 -3.35 37.99
C ILE A 373 -0.72 -4.54 37.20
N SER A 374 -1.66 -5.30 37.76
CA SER A 374 -2.34 -6.38 37.05
C SER A 374 -3.02 -5.90 35.78
N GLY A 375 -3.76 -4.79 35.89
CA GLY A 375 -4.38 -4.16 34.73
C GLY A 375 -3.37 -3.67 33.69
N VAL A 376 -2.27 -3.09 34.12
CA VAL A 376 -1.19 -2.61 33.21
C VAL A 376 -0.57 -3.77 32.46
N CYS A 377 -0.22 -4.85 33.12
CA CYS A 377 0.34 -6.04 32.46
C CYS A 377 -0.65 -6.66 31.47
N SER A 378 -1.94 -6.65 31.77
CA SER A 378 -3.00 -7.12 30.88
C SER A 378 -3.17 -6.20 29.65
N ASP A 379 -3.23 -4.89 29.85
CA ASP A 379 -3.50 -3.92 28.80
C ASP A 379 -2.25 -3.63 27.93
N TRP A 380 -1.04 -3.98 28.40
CA TRP A 380 0.20 -3.73 27.66
C TRP A 380 0.19 -4.34 26.24
N SER A 381 -0.25 -5.57 26.14
CA SER A 381 -0.29 -6.26 24.83
C SER A 381 -1.25 -5.62 23.85
N GLU A 382 -2.41 -5.10 24.33
CA GLU A 382 -3.38 -4.40 23.48
C GLU A 382 -2.83 -3.07 22.97
N VAL A 383 -2.12 -2.33 23.82
CA VAL A 383 -1.48 -1.07 23.44
C VAL A 383 -0.39 -1.28 22.42
N VAL A 384 0.47 -2.30 22.57
CA VAL A 384 1.50 -2.61 21.58
C VAL A 384 0.86 -3.06 20.26
N LYS A 385 -0.15 -3.91 20.29
CA LYS A 385 -0.90 -4.33 19.10
C LYS A 385 -1.56 -3.15 18.38
N SER A 386 -2.09 -2.17 19.11
CA SER A 386 -2.69 -0.99 18.49
C SER A 386 -1.68 -0.15 17.69
N ARG A 387 -0.40 -0.17 18.07
CA ARG A 387 0.70 0.52 17.39
C ARG A 387 1.32 -0.29 16.25
N SER A 388 1.01 -1.57 16.12
CA SER A 388 1.65 -2.48 15.16
C SER A 388 1.61 -1.95 13.72
N LYS A 389 0.51 -1.31 13.29
CA LYS A 389 0.39 -0.70 11.95
C LYS A 389 1.40 0.45 11.71
N THR A 390 1.73 1.22 12.74
CA THR A 390 2.71 2.31 12.64
C THR A 390 4.12 1.73 12.67
N THR A 391 4.36 0.76 13.51
CA THR A 391 5.64 0.05 13.63
C THR A 391 6.00 -0.67 12.32
N GLU A 392 5.05 -1.35 11.69
CA GLU A 392 5.21 -1.99 10.39
C GLU A 392 5.60 -0.99 9.28
N LYS A 393 5.08 0.23 9.33
CA LYS A 393 5.45 1.27 8.36
C LYS A 393 6.84 1.84 8.59
N ASN A 394 7.29 1.86 9.83
CA ASN A 394 8.55 2.48 10.21
C ASN A 394 9.75 1.53 10.14
N PHE A 395 9.51 0.22 10.21
CA PHE A 395 10.56 -0.79 10.27
C PHE A 395 10.29 -1.93 9.29
N PRO A 396 11.33 -2.58 8.74
CA PRO A 396 11.18 -3.73 7.84
C PRO A 396 10.79 -5.00 8.62
N ILE A 397 9.62 -4.97 9.25
CA ILE A 397 9.06 -6.07 10.04
C ILE A 397 7.58 -6.25 9.71
N SER A 398 7.15 -7.49 9.61
CA SER A 398 5.75 -7.81 9.37
C SER A 398 4.90 -7.64 10.63
N ARG A 399 3.63 -7.29 10.45
CA ARG A 399 2.66 -7.20 11.53
C ARG A 399 2.56 -8.52 12.33
N SER A 400 2.58 -9.65 11.64
CA SER A 400 2.55 -10.97 12.27
C SER A 400 3.75 -11.22 13.21
N SER A 401 4.94 -10.71 12.86
CA SER A 401 6.11 -10.79 13.71
C SER A 401 6.02 -9.86 14.92
N ILE A 402 5.44 -8.67 14.77
CA ILE A 402 5.18 -7.76 15.91
C ILE A 402 4.19 -8.41 16.89
N GLU A 403 3.11 -8.99 16.37
CA GLU A 403 2.10 -9.69 17.18
C GLU A 403 2.70 -10.94 17.84
N PHE A 404 3.57 -11.68 17.13
CA PHE A 404 4.30 -12.81 17.70
C PHE A 404 5.20 -12.38 18.87
N ILE A 405 6.02 -11.32 18.71
CA ILE A 405 6.84 -10.78 19.80
C ILE A 405 5.96 -10.39 20.98
N THR A 406 4.86 -9.66 20.71
CA THR A 406 3.95 -9.18 21.76
C THR A 406 3.31 -10.31 22.54
N ASN A 407 2.84 -11.35 21.85
CA ASN A 407 2.21 -12.50 22.48
C ASN A 407 3.21 -13.32 23.31
N GLU A 408 4.42 -13.56 22.79
CA GLU A 408 5.45 -14.28 23.54
C GLU A 408 5.93 -13.50 24.77
N MET A 409 6.04 -12.16 24.67
CA MET A 409 6.36 -11.33 25.83
C MET A 409 5.24 -11.36 26.89
N ALA A 410 3.97 -11.22 26.46
CA ALA A 410 2.84 -11.29 27.37
C ALA A 410 2.71 -12.66 28.07
N ASN A 411 2.96 -13.74 27.34
CA ASN A 411 3.05 -15.09 27.92
C ASN A 411 4.24 -15.21 28.90
N GLY A 412 5.37 -14.64 28.51
CA GLY A 412 6.55 -14.58 29.38
C GLY A 412 6.31 -13.82 30.66
N PHE A 413 5.50 -12.74 30.67
CA PHE A 413 5.10 -12.04 31.90
C PHE A 413 4.44 -12.99 32.89
N LYS A 414 3.56 -13.86 32.41
CA LYS A 414 2.86 -14.86 33.23
C LYS A 414 3.80 -15.97 33.70
N VAL A 415 4.57 -16.58 32.79
CA VAL A 415 5.50 -17.68 33.05
C VAL A 415 6.58 -17.28 34.08
N HIS A 416 7.09 -16.05 33.98
CA HIS A 416 8.08 -15.49 34.88
C HIS A 416 7.49 -14.81 36.11
N LYS A 417 6.16 -14.84 36.26
CA LYS A 417 5.44 -14.18 37.38
C LYS A 417 5.84 -12.71 37.56
N LEU A 418 6.04 -12.00 36.42
CA LEU A 418 6.51 -10.62 36.41
C LEU A 418 5.60 -9.71 37.24
N GLU A 419 4.29 -9.88 37.12
CA GLU A 419 3.27 -9.15 37.91
C GLU A 419 3.52 -9.33 39.40
N ASN A 420 3.65 -10.58 39.89
CA ASN A 420 3.90 -10.86 41.29
C ASN A 420 5.23 -10.25 41.76
N ASN A 421 6.27 -10.30 40.92
CA ASN A 421 7.58 -9.72 41.26
C ASN A 421 7.50 -8.21 41.39
N ILE A 422 6.74 -7.54 40.51
CA ILE A 422 6.49 -6.09 40.60
C ILE A 422 5.71 -5.77 41.88
N ILE A 423 4.65 -6.52 42.16
CA ILE A 423 3.82 -6.33 43.38
C ILE A 423 4.69 -6.52 44.62
N GLN A 424 5.51 -7.57 44.69
CA GLN A 424 6.41 -7.78 45.84
C GLN A 424 7.40 -6.62 46.04
N LYS A 425 7.99 -6.11 44.93
CA LYS A 425 8.91 -4.97 44.99
C LYS A 425 8.23 -3.65 45.34
N THR A 426 6.93 -3.56 45.17
CA THR A 426 6.14 -2.35 45.43
C THR A 426 5.31 -2.44 46.71
N ASN A 427 5.16 -3.62 47.32
CA ASN A 427 4.34 -3.85 48.52
C ASN A 427 4.77 -3.01 49.76
N PHE A 428 6.06 -2.66 49.88
CA PHE A 428 6.52 -1.78 50.97
C PHE A 428 5.98 -0.34 50.80
N LEU A 429 5.38 -0.02 49.66
CA LEU A 429 4.74 1.25 49.35
C LEU A 429 3.22 1.22 49.64
N ASP A 430 2.62 0.02 49.81
CA ASP A 430 1.24 -0.16 50.20
C ASP A 430 1.07 0.25 51.67
N GLY A 431 0.28 1.23 51.93
CA GLY A 431 0.09 1.83 53.26
C GLY A 431 0.72 3.22 53.41
N MET A 432 1.41 3.67 52.38
CA MET A 432 1.98 5.01 52.35
C MET A 432 1.20 5.94 51.41
N ASP A 433 1.08 7.20 51.80
CA ASP A 433 0.32 8.29 51.21
C ASP A 433 0.21 8.29 49.67
N ARG A 434 -0.85 8.95 49.16
CA ARG A 434 -1.16 9.23 47.74
C ARG A 434 0.04 9.72 46.89
N HIS A 435 1.07 10.25 47.53
CA HIS A 435 2.31 10.73 46.90
C HIS A 435 3.27 9.62 46.43
N LYS A 436 3.04 8.35 46.76
CA LYS A 436 3.96 7.23 46.44
C LYS A 436 3.49 6.34 45.28
N LYS A 437 2.23 6.51 44.83
CA LYS A 437 1.76 5.85 43.59
C LYS A 437 2.70 6.06 42.38
N PRO A 438 3.23 7.27 42.14
CA PRO A 438 4.15 7.47 41.02
C PRO A 438 5.40 6.60 41.08
N LEU A 439 5.95 6.36 42.29
CA LEU A 439 7.16 5.54 42.45
C LEU A 439 6.90 4.07 42.12
N SER A 440 5.75 3.52 42.52
CA SER A 440 5.35 2.16 42.19
C SER A 440 5.21 1.95 40.67
N LEU A 441 4.58 2.92 40.00
CA LEU A 441 4.40 2.90 38.57
C LEU A 441 5.73 3.03 37.81
N LYS A 442 6.66 3.83 38.33
CA LYS A 442 8.01 3.94 37.79
C LYS A 442 8.78 2.62 37.92
N ILE A 443 8.71 1.96 39.08
CA ILE A 443 9.29 0.64 39.28
C ILE A 443 8.66 -0.36 38.32
N ALA A 444 7.35 -0.36 38.15
CA ALA A 444 6.65 -1.21 37.20
C ALA A 444 7.12 -0.98 35.77
N ALA A 445 7.23 0.27 35.33
CA ALA A 445 7.72 0.61 33.99
C ALA A 445 9.15 0.09 33.75
N LEU A 446 10.04 0.30 34.73
CA LEU A 446 11.41 -0.18 34.64
C LEU A 446 11.46 -1.71 34.53
N MET A 447 10.72 -2.43 35.38
CA MET A 447 10.74 -3.90 35.36
C MET A 447 10.12 -4.50 34.09
N ILE A 448 9.07 -3.88 33.54
CA ILE A 448 8.49 -4.28 32.25
C ILE A 448 9.50 -4.04 31.14
N ASN A 449 10.14 -2.89 31.09
CA ASN A 449 11.11 -2.55 30.06
C ASN A 449 12.39 -3.40 30.15
N ASP A 450 12.85 -3.71 31.36
CA ASP A 450 13.94 -4.65 31.60
C ASP A 450 13.61 -6.04 31.06
N PHE A 451 12.41 -6.52 31.32
CA PHE A 451 11.94 -7.80 30.79
C PHE A 451 11.87 -7.79 29.24
N ILE A 452 11.33 -6.73 28.65
CA ILE A 452 11.23 -6.57 27.20
C ILE A 452 12.63 -6.52 26.56
N SER A 453 13.57 -5.85 27.20
CA SER A 453 14.97 -5.78 26.76
C SER A 453 15.67 -7.12 26.82
N ALA A 454 15.10 -8.11 27.52
CA ALA A 454 15.69 -9.44 27.75
C ALA A 454 17.18 -9.33 28.12
N THR A 455 17.51 -8.34 28.92
CA THR A 455 18.86 -8.18 29.45
C THR A 455 19.07 -9.26 30.49
N GLU A 456 19.84 -10.29 30.12
CA GLU A 456 20.52 -11.09 31.15
C GLU A 456 21.34 -10.11 32.01
N GLU A 457 21.37 -10.32 33.34
CA GLU A 457 22.29 -9.61 34.19
C GLU A 457 23.65 -9.63 33.49
N LEU A 458 24.15 -8.43 33.16
CA LEU A 458 25.49 -8.32 32.63
C LEU A 458 26.40 -9.01 33.62
N PRO A 459 27.23 -9.98 33.21
CA PRO A 459 28.20 -10.56 34.13
C PRO A 459 28.91 -9.39 34.79
N GLU A 460 29.02 -9.40 36.12
CA GLU A 460 29.69 -8.36 36.88
C GLU A 460 31.01 -8.06 36.16
N GLN A 461 31.02 -6.92 35.46
CA GLN A 461 32.22 -6.48 34.76
C GLN A 461 33.18 -6.09 35.88
N ASP A 462 34.31 -6.77 35.95
CA ASP A 462 35.41 -6.31 36.76
C ASP A 462 35.62 -4.82 36.48
N PRO A 463 35.39 -3.94 37.48
CA PRO A 463 35.51 -2.48 37.29
C PRO A 463 36.87 -2.07 36.74
N ASN A 464 37.87 -2.93 36.79
CA ASN A 464 39.24 -2.69 36.33
C ASN A 464 39.46 -3.18 34.87
N SER A 465 38.50 -3.83 34.23
CA SER A 465 38.62 -4.29 32.84
C SER A 465 37.83 -3.37 31.88
N ILE A 466 38.30 -2.14 31.69
CA ILE A 466 37.77 -1.25 30.64
C ILE A 466 38.28 -1.74 29.29
N LYS A 467 37.59 -2.70 28.69
CA LYS A 467 37.74 -3.00 27.26
C LYS A 467 36.88 -2.05 26.46
N LEU A 468 37.48 -1.01 25.90
CA LEU A 468 36.88 -0.18 24.88
C LEU A 468 36.65 -1.07 23.64
N ASN A 469 35.40 -1.44 23.39
CA ASN A 469 35.02 -2.15 22.16
C ASN A 469 35.27 -1.25 20.95
N SER A 470 36.11 -1.70 20.05
CA SER A 470 36.74 -0.94 18.99
C SER A 470 35.89 -0.65 17.76
N ALA A 471 34.58 -0.99 17.72
CA ALA A 471 33.72 -0.65 16.60
C ALA A 471 32.27 -0.47 17.03
N ARG A 472 31.72 0.73 16.84
CA ARG A 472 30.32 1.06 17.10
C ARG A 472 29.33 0.17 16.32
N GLU A 473 29.66 -0.23 15.10
CA GLU A 473 28.85 -1.11 14.26
C GLU A 473 28.63 -2.50 14.85
N ASN A 474 29.62 -3.05 15.54
CA ASN A 474 29.52 -4.36 16.16
C ASN A 474 28.65 -4.39 17.43
N VAL A 475 28.52 -3.27 18.13
CA VAL A 475 27.75 -3.20 19.39
C VAL A 475 26.25 -3.35 19.13
N ALA A 476 25.72 -2.65 18.12
CA ALA A 476 24.30 -2.70 17.76
C ALA A 476 23.89 -4.10 17.26
N LYS A 477 24.70 -4.71 16.38
CA LYS A 477 24.49 -6.07 15.90
C LYS A 477 24.56 -7.09 17.02
N ASN A 478 25.55 -6.97 17.88
CA ASN A 478 25.70 -7.88 19.03
C ASN A 478 24.54 -7.75 20.01
N PHE A 479 23.99 -6.55 20.19
CA PHE A 479 22.81 -6.34 21.01
C PHE A 479 21.57 -7.02 20.40
N ALA A 480 21.29 -6.82 19.13
CA ALA A 480 20.17 -7.43 18.44
C ALA A 480 20.25 -8.98 18.45
N THR A 481 21.44 -9.52 18.17
CA THR A 481 21.69 -10.97 18.18
C THR A 481 21.48 -11.57 19.58
N ARG A 482 21.95 -10.89 20.63
CA ARG A 482 21.78 -11.31 22.02
C ARG A 482 20.32 -11.25 22.44
N TRP A 483 19.64 -10.15 22.11
CA TRP A 483 18.22 -10.01 22.37
C TRP A 483 17.42 -11.14 21.70
N PHE A 484 17.67 -11.41 20.42
CA PHE A 484 16.98 -12.47 19.69
C PHE A 484 17.27 -13.87 20.30
N SER A 485 18.50 -14.13 20.70
CA SER A 485 18.86 -15.38 21.40
C SER A 485 18.07 -15.56 22.70
N ASN A 486 17.93 -14.50 23.50
CA ASN A 486 17.14 -14.51 24.73
C ASN A 486 15.65 -14.63 24.47
N PHE A 487 15.14 -13.92 23.46
CA PHE A 487 13.75 -14.06 23.01
C PHE A 487 13.45 -15.49 22.55
N LYS A 488 14.35 -16.12 21.82
CA LYS A 488 14.24 -17.53 21.41
C LYS A 488 14.16 -18.47 22.61
N LYS A 489 14.98 -18.23 23.66
CA LYS A 489 14.91 -19.00 24.92
C LYS A 489 13.54 -18.79 25.60
N LEU A 490 13.06 -17.54 25.66
CA LEU A 490 11.76 -17.20 26.23
C LEU A 490 10.61 -17.93 25.51
N ALA A 491 10.55 -17.85 24.17
CA ALA A 491 9.52 -18.48 23.37
C ALA A 491 9.52 -20.01 23.53
N ASN A 492 10.70 -20.64 23.56
CA ASN A 492 10.82 -22.07 23.85
C ASN A 492 10.35 -22.45 25.26
N LYS A 493 10.61 -21.59 26.25
CA LYS A 493 10.15 -21.81 27.63
C LYS A 493 8.64 -21.64 27.75
N ASN A 494 8.07 -20.63 27.06
CA ASN A 494 6.62 -20.43 27.00
C ASN A 494 5.91 -21.64 26.39
N MET A 495 6.49 -22.24 25.34
CA MET A 495 5.94 -23.42 24.69
C MET A 495 5.87 -24.65 25.66
N GLN A 496 6.81 -24.77 26.60
CA GLN A 496 6.81 -25.83 27.58
C GLN A 496 5.83 -25.63 28.73
N ASN A 497 5.45 -24.36 29.01
CA ASN A 497 4.59 -23.97 30.13
C ASN A 497 3.17 -23.64 29.63
N LEU A 498 2.42 -24.67 29.29
CA LEU A 498 1.04 -24.53 28.74
C LEU A 498 -0.05 -24.26 29.78
N ASP A 499 0.29 -24.22 31.05
CA ASP A 499 -0.66 -24.11 32.17
C ASP A 499 -1.38 -22.74 32.30
N GLY A 500 -1.12 -21.82 31.37
CA GLY A 500 -1.72 -20.48 31.42
C GLY A 500 -2.82 -20.18 30.38
N THR A 501 -3.01 -21.03 29.38
CA THR A 501 -4.04 -20.82 28.35
C THR A 501 -5.08 -21.91 28.42
N ILE A 502 -6.27 -21.54 28.93
CA ILE A 502 -7.48 -22.40 28.82
C ILE A 502 -7.93 -22.32 27.36
N VAL A 503 -7.28 -23.08 26.50
CA VAL A 503 -7.77 -23.30 25.14
C VAL A 503 -8.82 -24.41 25.22
N ASN A 504 -10.05 -24.09 24.83
CA ASN A 504 -11.09 -25.11 24.71
C ASN A 504 -10.65 -26.13 23.63
N PRO A 505 -10.45 -27.42 23.99
CA PRO A 505 -9.92 -28.43 23.05
C PRO A 505 -10.76 -28.55 21.78
N GLN A 506 -12.09 -28.46 21.89
CA GLN A 506 -13.00 -28.54 20.74
C GLN A 506 -12.89 -27.34 19.78
N LEU A 507 -12.66 -26.13 20.33
CA LEU A 507 -12.42 -24.95 19.51
C LEU A 507 -11.05 -25.00 18.84
N ASN A 508 -10.03 -25.49 19.54
CA ASN A 508 -8.68 -25.65 19.00
C ASN A 508 -8.65 -26.66 17.84
N GLU A 509 -9.36 -27.79 17.97
CA GLU A 509 -9.49 -28.78 16.92
C GLU A 509 -10.19 -28.19 15.68
N LYS A 510 -11.30 -27.48 15.85
CA LYS A 510 -12.00 -26.78 14.75
C LYS A 510 -11.10 -25.74 14.04
N ILE A 511 -10.34 -24.96 14.80
CA ILE A 511 -9.40 -24.00 14.21
C ILE A 511 -8.32 -24.75 13.41
N GLY A 512 -7.79 -25.86 13.95
CA GLY A 512 -6.81 -26.70 13.25
C GLY A 512 -7.33 -27.27 11.95
N ASP A 513 -8.59 -27.74 11.91
CA ASP A 513 -9.23 -28.25 10.70
C ASP A 513 -9.41 -27.14 9.66
N ILE A 514 -9.80 -25.93 10.10
CA ILE A 514 -9.92 -24.77 9.19
C ILE A 514 -8.56 -24.39 8.63
N VAL A 515 -7.52 -24.28 9.45
CA VAL A 515 -6.14 -23.94 9.02
C VAL A 515 -5.65 -24.95 7.99
N LYS A 516 -5.78 -26.25 8.26
CA LYS A 516 -5.42 -27.33 7.32
C LYS A 516 -6.22 -27.30 6.01
N GLY A 517 -7.46 -26.84 6.06
CA GLY A 517 -8.30 -26.70 4.87
C GLY A 517 -8.00 -25.46 4.04
N LEU A 518 -7.30 -24.47 4.59
CA LEU A 518 -6.87 -23.25 3.92
C LEU A 518 -5.46 -23.36 3.30
N GLU A 519 -4.63 -24.29 3.75
CA GLU A 519 -3.34 -24.64 3.15
C GLU A 519 -3.51 -25.46 1.87
#